data_09378639d06be347d0c0f6b307ba591f
#
_entry.id   09378639d06be347d0c0f6b307ba591f
#
_cell.length_a   1.000
_cell.length_b   1.000
_cell.length_c   1.000
_cell.angle_alpha   90.00
_cell.angle_beta   90.00
_cell.angle_gamma   90.00
#
_symmetry.space_group_name_H-M   'P 1'
#
loop_
_entity.id
_entity.type
_entity.pdbx_description
1 polymer ?
#
loop_
_entity_poly.entity_id
_entity_poly.type
_entity_poly.pdbx_seq_one_letter_code
_entity_poly.pdbx_strand_id
1 'polypeptide(L)' 'MSNEIHVCPVCDYVYENDPDSTVPFAELPEDYLCPACSVEKSWFETQYT' A
#
# COMPACT_ATOMS: atom_id res chain seq x y z
N MET A 1 -16.00 -9.97 -5.00
CA MET A 1 -15.45 -8.63 -5.14
C MET A 1 -13.95 -8.67 -4.96
N SER A 2 -13.26 -7.89 -5.74
CA SER A 2 -11.80 -7.91 -5.67
C SER A 2 -11.29 -7.04 -4.52
N ASN A 3 -10.29 -7.52 -3.84
CA ASN A 3 -9.58 -6.75 -2.84
C ASN A 3 -8.33 -6.16 -3.48
N GLU A 4 -8.10 -4.91 -3.16
CA GLU A 4 -6.95 -4.18 -3.67
C GLU A 4 -5.83 -4.23 -2.65
N ILE A 5 -4.67 -4.66 -3.09
CA ILE A 5 -3.48 -4.64 -2.25
C ILE A 5 -2.38 -3.85 -2.94
N HIS A 6 -1.48 -3.29 -2.15
CA HIS A 6 -0.38 -2.50 -2.66
C HIS A 6 0.92 -3.10 -2.16
N VAL A 7 1.78 -3.46 -3.08
CA VAL A 7 3.00 -4.21 -2.78
C VAL A 7 4.22 -3.34 -3.04
N CYS A 8 5.08 -3.27 -2.06
CA CYS A 8 6.35 -2.55 -2.20
C CYS A 8 7.28 -3.37 -3.10
N PRO A 9 7.83 -2.78 -4.17
CA PRO A 9 8.69 -3.53 -5.09
C PRO A 9 10.10 -3.78 -4.54
N VAL A 10 10.43 -3.19 -3.41
CA VAL A 10 11.77 -3.29 -2.85
C VAL A 10 11.83 -4.33 -1.74
N CYS A 11 10.90 -4.30 -0.80
CA CYS A 11 10.93 -5.18 0.37
C CYS A 11 9.76 -6.14 0.44
N ASP A 12 8.90 -6.15 -0.58
CA ASP A 12 7.71 -7.01 -0.65
C ASP A 12 6.70 -6.73 0.46
N TYR A 13 6.74 -5.57 1.05
CA TYR A 13 5.77 -5.19 2.05
C TYR A 13 4.39 -5.08 1.40
N VAL A 14 3.39 -5.67 2.02
CA VAL A 14 2.02 -5.67 1.50
C VAL A 14 1.14 -4.77 2.35
N TYR A 15 0.51 -3.80 1.70
CA TYR A 15 -0.46 -2.94 2.35
C TYR A 15 -1.85 -3.34 1.86
N GLU A 16 -2.67 -3.84 2.76
CA GLU A 16 -4.01 -4.28 2.41
C GLU A 16 -5.03 -3.19 2.70
N ASN A 17 -5.92 -2.96 1.75
CA ASN A 17 -7.02 -2.03 1.95
C ASN A 17 -8.14 -2.73 2.70
N ASP A 18 -8.18 -2.52 4.01
CA ASP A 18 -9.23 -3.07 4.86
C ASP A 18 -10.08 -1.91 5.36
N PRO A 19 -11.31 -1.74 4.85
CA PRO A 19 -12.13 -0.59 5.23
C PRO A 19 -12.53 -0.59 6.71
N ASP A 20 -12.43 -1.74 7.37
CA ASP A 20 -12.84 -1.83 8.76
C ASP A 20 -11.72 -1.53 9.75
N SER A 21 -10.48 -1.68 9.36
CA SER A 21 -9.38 -1.58 10.31
C SER A 21 -8.24 -0.69 9.89
N THR A 22 -8.15 -0.28 8.64
CA THR A 22 -7.04 0.56 8.18
C THR A 22 -7.53 1.68 7.28
N VAL A 23 -6.67 2.69 7.13
CA VAL A 23 -6.91 3.79 6.21
C VAL A 23 -6.69 3.27 4.77
N PRO A 24 -7.60 3.58 3.83
CA PRO A 24 -7.38 3.19 2.43
C PRO A 24 -6.08 3.77 1.89
N PHE A 25 -5.41 3.01 1.03
CA PHE A 25 -4.14 3.44 0.47
C PHE A 25 -4.26 4.79 -0.25
N ALA A 26 -5.39 5.03 -0.91
CA ALA A 26 -5.62 6.27 -1.64
C ALA A 26 -5.69 7.49 -0.73
N GLU A 27 -6.02 7.30 0.55
CA GLU A 27 -6.10 8.40 1.51
C GLU A 27 -4.78 8.69 2.20
N LEU A 28 -3.77 7.87 1.97
CA LEU A 28 -2.46 8.12 2.55
C LEU A 28 -1.86 9.39 1.94
N PRO A 29 -1.06 10.15 2.70
CA PRO A 29 -0.43 11.36 2.17
C PRO A 29 0.55 11.03 1.06
N GLU A 30 0.83 12.00 0.21
CA GLU A 30 1.74 11.79 -0.91
C GLU A 30 3.15 11.47 -0.45
N ASP A 31 3.51 11.95 0.73
CA ASP A 31 4.83 11.72 1.29
C ASP A 31 4.90 10.46 2.16
N TYR A 32 3.86 9.62 2.08
CA TYR A 32 3.87 8.34 2.79
C TYR A 32 5.02 7.48 2.30
N LEU A 33 5.73 6.87 3.23
CA LEU A 33 6.86 6.01 2.93
C LEU A 33 6.58 4.61 3.44
N CYS A 34 7.13 3.62 2.73
CA CYS A 34 7.04 2.24 3.16
C CYS A 34 7.63 2.09 4.56
N PRO A 35 6.88 1.53 5.52
CA PRO A 35 7.40 1.39 6.89
C PRO A 35 8.53 0.37 7.01
N ALA A 36 8.75 -0.42 5.98
CA ALA A 36 9.80 -1.43 5.99
C ALA A 36 11.09 -0.94 5.33
N CYS A 37 10.99 -0.23 4.22
CA CYS A 37 12.18 0.18 3.48
C CYS A 37 12.20 1.66 3.09
N SER A 38 11.14 2.38 3.41
CA SER A 38 11.05 3.84 3.20
C SER A 38 11.01 4.29 1.74
N VAL A 39 10.58 3.42 0.82
CA VAL A 39 10.36 3.87 -0.55
C VAL A 39 9.10 4.72 -0.61
N GLU A 40 9.00 5.53 -1.65
CA GLU A 40 7.86 6.42 -1.84
C GLU A 40 6.58 5.65 -2.12
N LYS A 41 5.45 6.23 -1.70
CA LYS A 41 4.14 5.65 -1.95
C LYS A 41 3.92 5.34 -3.44
N SER A 42 4.41 6.20 -4.31
CA SER A 42 4.21 6.03 -5.75
C SER A 42 4.93 4.81 -6.32
N TRP A 43 5.86 4.23 -5.57
CA TRP A 43 6.57 3.04 -5.99
C TRP A 43 5.74 1.77 -5.80
N PHE A 44 4.74 1.82 -4.94
CA PHE A 44 3.91 0.66 -4.68
C PHE A 44 3.14 0.24 -5.91
N GLU A 45 3.01 -1.07 -6.10
CA GLU A 45 2.22 -1.61 -7.20
C GLU A 45 0.89 -2.10 -6.66
N THR A 46 -0.18 -1.74 -7.37
CA THR A 46 -1.52 -2.17 -6.99
C THR A 46 -1.82 -3.51 -7.64
N GLN A 47 -2.29 -4.44 -6.83
CA GLN A 47 -2.72 -5.75 -7.30
C GLN A 47 -4.11 -6.04 -6.77
N TYR A 48 -4.83 -6.89 -7.48
CA TYR A 48 -6.19 -7.28 -7.11
C TYR A 48 -6.24 -8.76 -6.81
N THR A 49 -6.90 -9.12 -5.75
CA THR A 49 -7.03 -10.52 -5.33
C THR A 49 -8.45 -11.03 -5.45
#